data_6e6e6bcdc4ceed319c6884ec6735ad11
#
_entry.id   6e6e6bcdc4ceed319c6884ec6735ad11
#
_cell.length_a   1.000
_cell.length_b   1.000
_cell.length_c   1.000
_cell.angle_alpha   90.00
_cell.angle_beta   90.00
_cell.angle_gamma   90.00
#
_symmetry.space_group_name_H-M   'P 1'
#
loop_
_entity.id
_entity.type
_entity.pdbx_description
1 polymer ?
#
loop_
_entity_poly.entity_id
_entity_poly.type
_entity_poly.pdbx_seq_one_letter_code
_entity_poly.pdbx_strand_id
1 'polypeptide(L)'
;MAKIIMLHSFRGGTGKTNTSANIGALLAMSGLRVAVVDVDIQSPGIHTLFGVDDKSMGKTLNNYLWGECAIEDAALDVTDQLGGKAEGKFFLIPSSIKASDIARILRDGYTVNLLDEGFKSLQNKLELDALIIDTHPGLNDEILLSMAFADALGIILRPDQQDYQGTSISVKLARNLEVENILLIVNKSPQLFNDETVKSRVEEAYNAEVIAVVPHSDEMMAQSSAK
;
A
#
# COMPACT_ATOMS: atom_id res chain seq x y z
N MET A 1 0.34 -16.54 11.88
CA MET A 1 -0.08 -15.13 11.97
C MET A 1 0.16 -14.53 10.59
N ALA A 2 -0.82 -13.83 10.02
CA ALA A 2 -0.65 -13.20 8.72
C ALA A 2 0.52 -12.20 8.76
N LYS A 3 1.22 -12.03 7.64
CA LYS A 3 2.29 -11.04 7.51
C LYS A 3 1.73 -9.68 7.16
N ILE A 4 2.14 -8.65 7.88
CA ILE A 4 1.80 -7.25 7.59
C ILE A 4 2.91 -6.65 6.72
N ILE A 5 2.54 -6.27 5.50
CA ILE A 5 3.45 -5.64 4.52
C ILE A 5 2.98 -4.21 4.30
N MET A 6 3.79 -3.25 4.71
CA MET A 6 3.51 -1.83 4.47
C MET A 6 4.21 -1.36 3.21
N LEU A 7 3.49 -0.70 2.31
CA LEU A 7 4.08 -0.04 1.15
C LEU A 7 4.08 1.46 1.35
N HIS A 8 5.25 2.05 1.21
CA HIS A 8 5.50 3.46 1.45
C HIS A 8 6.28 4.11 0.32
N SER A 9 6.13 5.42 0.16
CA SER A 9 6.97 6.24 -0.70
C SER A 9 7.08 7.65 -0.13
N PHE A 10 8.27 8.24 -0.21
CA PHE A 10 8.47 9.61 0.28
C PHE A 10 7.68 10.64 -0.55
N ARG A 11 7.48 10.37 -1.85
CA ARG A 11 6.76 11.27 -2.78
C ARG A 11 5.58 10.56 -3.43
N GLY A 12 4.60 11.38 -3.83
CA GLY A 12 3.49 10.92 -4.66
C GLY A 12 3.92 10.57 -6.10
N GLY A 13 3.11 9.72 -6.74
CA GLY A 13 3.32 9.36 -8.15
C GLY A 13 4.42 8.33 -8.42
N THR A 14 4.97 7.69 -7.38
CA THR A 14 5.97 6.60 -7.52
C THR A 14 5.36 5.28 -8.01
N GLY A 15 4.04 5.12 -7.94
CA GLY A 15 3.32 3.90 -8.31
C GLY A 15 3.00 2.98 -7.12
N LYS A 16 3.07 3.49 -5.89
CA LYS A 16 2.81 2.75 -4.66
C LYS A 16 1.48 1.97 -4.70
N THR A 17 0.36 2.66 -4.90
CA THR A 17 -0.99 2.07 -4.95
C THR A 17 -1.12 0.97 -6.02
N ASN A 18 -0.57 1.18 -7.22
CA ASN A 18 -0.52 0.14 -8.25
C ASN A 18 0.30 -1.07 -7.79
N THR A 19 1.43 -0.83 -7.13
CA THR A 19 2.27 -1.92 -6.61
C THR A 19 1.56 -2.68 -5.51
N SER A 20 0.88 -2.00 -4.57
CA SER A 20 0.06 -2.60 -3.51
C SER A 20 -1.01 -3.51 -4.08
N ALA A 21 -1.77 -3.03 -5.06
CA ALA A 21 -2.81 -3.78 -5.74
C ALA A 21 -2.28 -5.02 -6.48
N ASN A 22 -1.18 -4.85 -7.22
CA ASN A 22 -0.59 -5.95 -8.01
C ASN A 22 0.03 -7.02 -7.12
N ILE A 23 0.75 -6.65 -6.06
CA ILE A 23 1.28 -7.64 -5.10
C ILE A 23 0.12 -8.42 -4.47
N GLY A 24 -0.93 -7.73 -4.01
CA GLY A 24 -2.10 -8.39 -3.44
C GLY A 24 -2.77 -9.35 -4.40
N ALA A 25 -2.97 -8.93 -5.65
CA ALA A 25 -3.55 -9.76 -6.70
C ALA A 25 -2.70 -11.00 -7.00
N LEU A 26 -1.38 -10.85 -7.14
CA LEU A 26 -0.46 -11.96 -7.41
C LEU A 26 -0.43 -12.97 -6.25
N LEU A 27 -0.43 -12.51 -5.01
CA LEU A 27 -0.49 -13.38 -3.84
C LEU A 27 -1.83 -14.14 -3.78
N ALA A 28 -2.96 -13.48 -4.08
CA ALA A 28 -4.25 -14.16 -4.16
C ALA A 28 -4.32 -15.17 -5.32
N MET A 29 -3.71 -14.85 -6.46
CA MET A 29 -3.60 -15.78 -7.57
C MET A 29 -2.75 -17.01 -7.24
N SER A 30 -1.79 -16.88 -6.31
CA SER A 30 -0.98 -18.01 -5.82
C SER A 30 -1.62 -18.83 -4.69
N GLY A 31 -2.91 -18.59 -4.40
CA GLY A 31 -3.68 -19.38 -3.44
C GLY A 31 -3.76 -18.78 -2.04
N LEU A 32 -3.18 -17.59 -1.78
CA LEU A 32 -3.18 -16.95 -0.47
C LEU A 32 -4.46 -16.12 -0.24
N ARG A 33 -4.84 -15.99 1.03
CA ARG A 33 -5.90 -15.08 1.48
C ARG A 33 -5.30 -13.74 1.83
N VAL A 34 -5.57 -12.73 1.02
CA VAL A 34 -4.88 -11.43 1.09
C VAL A 34 -5.89 -10.31 1.26
N ALA A 35 -5.56 -9.33 2.09
CA ALA A 35 -6.29 -8.06 2.13
C ALA A 35 -5.34 -6.89 1.82
N VAL A 36 -5.88 -5.88 1.14
CA VAL A 36 -5.22 -4.59 0.96
C VAL A 36 -6.06 -3.52 1.63
N VAL A 37 -5.44 -2.73 2.51
CA VAL A 37 -6.07 -1.60 3.18
C VAL A 37 -5.55 -0.30 2.59
N ASP A 38 -6.47 0.55 2.10
CA ASP A 38 -6.15 1.90 1.64
C ASP A 38 -6.11 2.85 2.85
N VAL A 39 -4.92 3.17 3.32
CA VAL A 39 -4.71 4.14 4.41
C VAL A 39 -4.38 5.53 3.87
N ASP A 40 -4.40 5.72 2.54
CA ASP A 40 -4.33 7.05 1.93
C ASP A 40 -5.70 7.75 1.99
N ILE A 41 -6.13 8.07 3.21
CA ILE A 41 -7.47 8.64 3.48
C ILE A 41 -7.66 10.00 2.80
N GLN A 42 -6.57 10.72 2.53
CA GLN A 42 -6.62 12.05 1.91
C GLN A 42 -6.79 11.99 0.40
N SER A 43 -6.27 10.94 -0.23
CA SER A 43 -6.30 10.75 -1.69
C SER A 43 -6.51 9.27 -2.05
N PRO A 44 -7.63 8.67 -1.60
CA PRO A 44 -7.87 7.24 -1.79
C PRO A 44 -7.97 6.91 -3.28
N GLY A 45 -7.33 5.82 -3.70
CA GLY A 45 -7.24 5.52 -5.13
C GLY A 45 -7.30 4.06 -5.52
N ILE A 46 -6.98 3.15 -4.59
CA ILE A 46 -6.83 1.73 -4.93
C ILE A 46 -8.15 1.08 -5.41
N HIS A 47 -9.30 1.56 -4.93
CA HIS A 47 -10.62 1.09 -5.30
C HIS A 47 -10.89 1.15 -6.81
N THR A 48 -10.33 2.16 -7.50
CA THR A 48 -10.51 2.33 -8.96
C THR A 48 -9.88 1.20 -9.76
N LEU A 49 -8.81 0.60 -9.24
CA LEU A 49 -8.09 -0.52 -9.90
C LEU A 49 -8.95 -1.79 -9.94
N PHE A 50 -9.91 -1.92 -9.03
CA PHE A 50 -10.83 -3.05 -8.93
C PHE A 50 -12.25 -2.72 -9.40
N GLY A 51 -12.45 -1.55 -10.05
CA GLY A 51 -13.75 -1.14 -10.55
C GLY A 51 -14.79 -0.87 -9.45
N VAL A 52 -14.34 -0.60 -8.22
CA VAL A 52 -15.19 -0.24 -7.08
C VAL A 52 -15.47 1.26 -7.14
N ASP A 53 -16.75 1.63 -7.11
CA ASP A 53 -17.23 3.02 -7.10
C ASP A 53 -17.93 3.35 -5.75
N ASP A 54 -18.37 4.58 -5.56
CA ASP A 54 -19.05 5.03 -4.33
C ASP A 54 -20.31 4.20 -4.02
N LYS A 55 -20.99 3.65 -5.02
CA LYS A 55 -22.21 2.86 -4.82
C LYS A 55 -21.91 1.43 -4.38
N SER A 56 -20.86 0.83 -4.92
CA SER A 56 -20.44 -0.53 -4.64
C SER A 56 -19.50 -0.63 -3.42
N MET A 57 -18.92 0.50 -2.97
CA MET A 57 -17.93 0.56 -1.90
C MET A 57 -18.50 0.14 -0.53
N GLY A 58 -19.77 0.42 -0.23
CA GLY A 58 -20.39 0.06 1.04
C GLY A 58 -19.79 0.78 2.24
N LYS A 59 -19.36 0.02 3.26
CA LYS A 59 -18.60 0.55 4.40
C LYS A 59 -17.15 0.75 4.02
N THR A 60 -16.48 1.69 4.67
CA THR A 60 -15.10 2.08 4.40
C THR A 60 -14.26 2.07 5.66
N LEU A 61 -12.94 2.18 5.51
CA LEU A 61 -12.04 2.38 6.64
C LEU A 61 -12.46 3.57 7.51
N ASN A 62 -12.97 4.65 6.90
CA ASN A 62 -13.46 5.83 7.64
C ASN A 62 -14.60 5.49 8.61
N ASN A 63 -15.55 4.64 8.20
CA ASN A 63 -16.64 4.22 9.08
C ASN A 63 -16.12 3.44 10.30
N TYR A 64 -15.13 2.56 10.07
CA TYR A 64 -14.46 1.84 11.15
C TYR A 64 -13.76 2.80 12.11
N LEU A 65 -12.96 3.74 11.59
CA LEU A 65 -12.21 4.71 12.40
C LEU A 65 -13.12 5.64 13.23
N TRP A 66 -14.38 5.80 12.83
CA TRP A 66 -15.40 6.54 13.58
C TRP A 66 -16.22 5.66 14.53
N GLY A 67 -15.95 4.36 14.60
CA GLY A 67 -16.68 3.41 15.43
C GLY A 67 -18.09 3.07 14.92
N GLU A 68 -18.35 3.29 13.62
CA GLU A 68 -19.66 3.09 13.00
C GLU A 68 -19.86 1.65 12.48
N CYS A 69 -18.79 0.84 12.40
CA CYS A 69 -18.84 -0.57 12.03
C CYS A 69 -17.57 -1.30 12.52
N ALA A 70 -17.57 -2.63 12.47
CA ALA A 70 -16.35 -3.41 12.58
C ALA A 70 -15.52 -3.29 11.30
N ILE A 71 -14.20 -3.50 11.36
CA ILE A 71 -13.34 -3.31 10.18
C ILE A 71 -13.61 -4.38 9.10
N GLU A 72 -13.97 -5.58 9.50
CA GLU A 72 -14.37 -6.66 8.59
C GLU A 72 -15.64 -6.35 7.78
N ASP A 73 -16.51 -5.46 8.27
CA ASP A 73 -17.68 -4.99 7.53
C ASP A 73 -17.29 -4.06 6.37
N ALA A 74 -16.10 -3.47 6.43
CA ALA A 74 -15.54 -2.64 5.36
C ALA A 74 -14.73 -3.47 4.35
N ALA A 75 -14.58 -4.78 4.55
CA ALA A 75 -13.83 -5.65 3.66
C ALA A 75 -14.70 -6.10 2.47
N LEU A 76 -14.32 -5.66 1.28
CA LEU A 76 -14.95 -6.07 0.02
C LEU A 76 -14.19 -7.26 -0.56
N ASP A 77 -14.88 -8.38 -0.83
CA ASP A 77 -14.30 -9.48 -1.61
C ASP A 77 -14.24 -9.04 -3.09
N VAL A 78 -13.03 -8.78 -3.58
CA VAL A 78 -12.76 -8.39 -4.96
C VAL A 78 -12.07 -9.52 -5.74
N THR A 79 -12.20 -10.76 -5.29
CA THR A 79 -11.57 -11.92 -5.92
C THR A 79 -12.00 -12.10 -7.38
N ASP A 80 -13.27 -11.87 -7.68
CA ASP A 80 -13.82 -12.04 -9.03
C ASP A 80 -13.23 -11.04 -10.05
N GLN A 81 -12.79 -9.88 -9.60
CA GLN A 81 -12.12 -8.87 -10.45
C GLN A 81 -10.76 -9.35 -10.97
N LEU A 82 -10.21 -10.43 -10.43
CA LEU A 82 -8.99 -11.08 -10.92
C LEU A 82 -9.24 -12.00 -12.14
N GLY A 83 -10.45 -11.99 -12.69
CA GLY A 83 -10.80 -12.68 -13.93
C GLY A 83 -10.80 -14.22 -13.79
N GLY A 84 -11.15 -14.74 -12.62
CA GLY A 84 -11.23 -16.18 -12.36
C GLY A 84 -9.86 -16.88 -12.26
N LYS A 85 -8.79 -16.12 -12.08
CA LYS A 85 -7.42 -16.66 -11.98
C LYS A 85 -6.94 -16.84 -10.55
N ALA A 86 -7.71 -16.38 -9.57
CA ALA A 86 -7.32 -16.50 -8.17
C ALA A 86 -7.68 -17.89 -7.62
N GLU A 87 -6.70 -18.54 -7.00
CA GLU A 87 -6.86 -19.78 -6.24
C GLU A 87 -7.14 -19.49 -4.76
N GLY A 88 -6.78 -18.30 -4.28
CA GLY A 88 -7.02 -17.78 -2.94
C GLY A 88 -8.16 -16.77 -2.88
N LYS A 89 -8.06 -15.82 -1.95
CA LYS A 89 -9.03 -14.75 -1.75
C LYS A 89 -8.37 -13.39 -1.73
N PHE A 90 -9.06 -12.39 -2.29
CA PHE A 90 -8.58 -11.02 -2.29
C PHE A 90 -9.63 -10.06 -1.74
N PHE A 91 -9.30 -9.39 -0.64
CA PHE A 91 -10.15 -8.41 0.02
C PHE A 91 -9.58 -7.01 -0.13
N LEU A 92 -10.45 -6.04 -0.36
CA LEU A 92 -10.12 -4.61 -0.36
C LEU A 92 -10.83 -3.91 0.79
N ILE A 93 -10.09 -3.17 1.60
CA ILE A 93 -10.65 -2.26 2.60
C ILE A 93 -10.41 -0.84 2.09
N PRO A 94 -11.40 -0.21 1.44
CA PRO A 94 -11.23 1.10 0.83
C PRO A 94 -11.37 2.22 1.85
N SER A 95 -10.72 3.36 1.60
CA SER A 95 -11.06 4.64 2.23
C SER A 95 -12.15 5.36 1.44
N SER A 96 -12.94 6.19 2.13
CA SER A 96 -14.05 6.94 1.54
C SER A 96 -13.55 7.98 0.54
N ILE A 97 -14.23 8.06 -0.61
CA ILE A 97 -13.98 9.10 -1.63
C ILE A 97 -14.88 10.33 -1.47
N LYS A 98 -15.74 10.35 -0.45
CA LYS A 98 -16.64 11.48 -0.18
C LYS A 98 -15.88 12.64 0.43
N ALA A 99 -15.98 13.80 -0.18
CA ALA A 99 -15.30 15.01 0.30
C ALA A 99 -15.66 15.35 1.78
N SER A 100 -16.90 15.07 2.20
CA SER A 100 -17.35 15.23 3.59
C SER A 100 -16.56 14.37 4.56
N ASP A 101 -16.30 13.13 4.17
CA ASP A 101 -15.63 12.13 4.99
C ASP A 101 -14.14 12.43 5.09
N ILE A 102 -13.52 12.80 3.96
CA ILE A 102 -12.13 13.26 3.91
C ILE A 102 -11.96 14.51 4.79
N ALA A 103 -12.85 15.51 4.65
CA ALA A 103 -12.81 16.72 5.47
C ALA A 103 -13.00 16.44 6.96
N ARG A 104 -13.86 15.46 7.33
CA ARG A 104 -14.07 15.05 8.72
C ARG A 104 -12.79 14.46 9.32
N ILE A 105 -12.13 13.52 8.62
CA ILE A 105 -10.86 12.92 9.07
C ILE A 105 -9.75 13.97 9.21
N LEU A 106 -9.64 14.89 8.25
CA LEU A 106 -8.60 15.94 8.30
C LEU A 106 -8.81 16.91 9.46
N ARG A 107 -10.06 17.16 9.86
CA ARG A 107 -10.39 18.06 10.96
C ARG A 107 -10.29 17.38 12.32
N ASP A 108 -10.86 16.19 12.44
CA ASP A 108 -11.08 15.51 13.72
C ASP A 108 -9.95 14.51 14.03
N GLY A 109 -9.19 14.10 13.02
CA GLY A 109 -8.17 13.05 13.13
C GLY A 109 -8.78 11.68 13.43
N TYR A 110 -7.93 10.74 13.75
CA TYR A 110 -8.28 9.42 14.27
C TYR A 110 -7.14 8.86 15.14
N THR A 111 -7.47 7.86 15.97
CA THR A 111 -6.48 7.23 16.84
C THR A 111 -5.76 6.11 16.08
N VAL A 112 -4.45 6.22 15.88
CA VAL A 112 -3.66 5.22 15.13
C VAL A 112 -3.73 3.82 15.74
N ASN A 113 -3.91 3.70 17.06
CA ASN A 113 -4.10 2.40 17.70
C ASN A 113 -5.31 1.61 17.18
N LEU A 114 -6.35 2.30 16.67
CA LEU A 114 -7.48 1.65 16.01
C LEU A 114 -7.05 0.89 14.74
N LEU A 115 -6.03 1.37 14.03
CA LEU A 115 -5.50 0.65 12.87
C LEU A 115 -4.85 -0.68 13.29
N ASP A 116 -4.04 -0.71 14.35
CA ASP A 116 -3.44 -1.94 14.85
C ASP A 116 -4.51 -2.96 15.29
N GLU A 117 -5.50 -2.50 16.08
CA GLU A 117 -6.63 -3.35 16.49
C GLU A 117 -7.41 -3.87 15.28
N GLY A 118 -7.68 -3.00 14.31
CA GLY A 118 -8.37 -3.36 13.07
C GLY A 118 -7.58 -4.37 12.24
N PHE A 119 -6.28 -4.17 12.07
CA PHE A 119 -5.43 -5.10 11.32
C PHE A 119 -5.42 -6.49 11.95
N LYS A 120 -5.33 -6.57 13.28
CA LYS A 120 -5.43 -7.83 14.02
C LYS A 120 -6.81 -8.49 13.85
N SER A 121 -7.88 -7.70 13.85
CA SER A 121 -9.24 -8.19 13.59
C SER A 121 -9.37 -8.76 12.19
N LEU A 122 -8.93 -8.03 11.15
CA LEU A 122 -8.92 -8.50 9.76
C LEU A 122 -8.16 -9.81 9.59
N GLN A 123 -6.94 -9.89 10.15
CA GLN A 123 -6.11 -11.11 10.08
C GLN A 123 -6.86 -12.34 10.61
N ASN A 124 -7.51 -12.18 11.76
CA ASN A 124 -8.20 -13.29 12.43
C ASN A 124 -9.55 -13.63 11.77
N LYS A 125 -10.37 -12.60 11.47
CA LYS A 125 -11.74 -12.80 10.96
C LYS A 125 -11.78 -13.25 9.52
N LEU A 126 -10.84 -12.77 8.68
CA LEU A 126 -10.74 -13.15 7.28
C LEU A 126 -9.74 -14.29 7.05
N GLU A 127 -9.11 -14.79 8.13
CA GLU A 127 -8.10 -15.87 8.05
C GLU A 127 -7.00 -15.53 7.02
N LEU A 128 -6.46 -14.31 7.12
CA LEU A 128 -5.50 -13.80 6.14
C LEU A 128 -4.14 -14.49 6.28
N ASP A 129 -3.46 -14.67 5.15
CA ASP A 129 -2.04 -15.02 5.05
C ASP A 129 -1.17 -13.77 4.97
N ALA A 130 -1.68 -12.71 4.31
CA ALA A 130 -1.00 -11.42 4.19
C ALA A 130 -1.98 -10.25 4.26
N LEU A 131 -1.55 -9.17 4.91
CA LEU A 131 -2.21 -7.88 4.94
C LEU A 131 -1.27 -6.83 4.35
N ILE A 132 -1.69 -6.17 3.27
CA ILE A 132 -0.93 -5.11 2.62
C ILE A 132 -1.53 -3.76 3.03
N ILE A 133 -0.68 -2.83 3.46
CA ILE A 133 -1.07 -1.47 3.83
C ILE A 133 -0.57 -0.52 2.74
N ASP A 134 -1.50 0.09 2.00
CA ASP A 134 -1.22 1.16 1.04
C ASP A 134 -1.31 2.51 1.73
N THR A 135 -0.18 3.20 1.92
CA THR A 135 -0.11 4.45 2.69
C THR A 135 -0.27 5.68 1.81
N HIS A 136 -0.43 6.85 2.40
CA HIS A 136 -0.23 8.10 1.68
C HIS A 136 1.29 8.37 1.49
N PRO A 137 1.70 9.20 0.53
CA PRO A 137 3.09 9.59 0.38
C PRO A 137 3.54 10.57 1.48
N GLY A 138 4.84 10.61 1.75
CA GLY A 138 5.43 11.50 2.74
C GLY A 138 5.55 10.88 4.13
N LEU A 139 5.96 11.68 5.09
CA LEU A 139 6.19 11.25 6.46
C LEU A 139 5.38 12.11 7.41
N ASN A 140 4.61 11.46 8.25
CA ASN A 140 3.90 12.04 9.37
C ASN A 140 3.87 11.03 10.54
N ASP A 141 3.34 11.44 11.68
CA ASP A 141 3.29 10.60 12.88
C ASP A 141 2.50 9.30 12.65
N GLU A 142 1.45 9.34 11.85
CA GLU A 142 0.60 8.18 11.54
C GLU A 142 1.37 7.12 10.73
N ILE A 143 2.15 7.57 9.74
CA ILE A 143 3.02 6.70 8.93
C ILE A 143 4.11 6.07 9.80
N LEU A 144 4.75 6.86 10.67
CA LEU A 144 5.80 6.36 11.56
C LEU A 144 5.26 5.30 12.52
N LEU A 145 4.09 5.53 13.11
CA LEU A 145 3.44 4.54 13.98
C LEU A 145 3.03 3.28 13.20
N SER A 146 2.52 3.45 11.96
CA SER A 146 2.16 2.31 11.12
C SER A 146 3.37 1.48 10.68
N MET A 147 4.54 2.10 10.49
CA MET A 147 5.78 1.38 10.20
C MET A 147 6.16 0.40 11.33
N ALA A 148 5.89 0.77 12.58
CA ALA A 148 6.22 -0.07 13.74
C ALA A 148 5.38 -1.36 13.82
N PHE A 149 4.25 -1.45 13.11
CA PHE A 149 3.39 -2.64 13.08
C PHE A 149 3.75 -3.60 11.94
N ALA A 150 4.57 -3.16 10.98
CA ALA A 150 4.85 -3.93 9.77
C ALA A 150 5.93 -5.00 10.00
N ASP A 151 5.67 -6.23 9.55
CA ASP A 151 6.69 -7.28 9.44
C ASP A 151 7.70 -6.97 8.33
N ALA A 152 7.25 -6.25 7.27
CA ALA A 152 8.09 -5.80 6.18
C ALA A 152 7.63 -4.43 5.67
N LEU A 153 8.58 -3.56 5.36
CA LEU A 153 8.37 -2.25 4.76
C LEU A 153 8.96 -2.23 3.34
N GLY A 154 8.10 -2.16 2.35
CA GLY A 154 8.47 -1.92 0.97
C GLY A 154 8.51 -0.42 0.68
N ILE A 155 9.67 0.15 0.40
CA ILE A 155 9.80 1.54 0.01
C ILE A 155 9.94 1.64 -1.50
N ILE A 156 8.99 2.36 -2.13
CA ILE A 156 8.96 2.55 -3.58
C ILE A 156 9.54 3.90 -3.92
N LEU A 157 10.50 3.91 -4.81
CA LEU A 157 11.19 5.10 -5.29
C LEU A 157 11.37 5.08 -6.81
N ARG A 158 11.49 6.26 -7.41
CA ARG A 158 11.96 6.41 -8.80
C ARG A 158 13.45 6.69 -8.80
N PRO A 159 14.18 6.35 -9.87
CA PRO A 159 15.61 6.63 -9.96
C PRO A 159 15.87 8.11 -10.31
N ASP A 160 15.41 9.04 -9.45
CA ASP A 160 15.67 10.46 -9.55
C ASP A 160 16.20 11.04 -8.22
N GLN A 161 16.89 12.16 -8.31
CA GLN A 161 17.61 12.75 -7.17
C GLN A 161 16.69 13.10 -5.98
N GLN A 162 15.45 13.52 -6.25
CA GLN A 162 14.52 13.91 -5.19
C GLN A 162 13.99 12.68 -4.43
N ASP A 163 13.67 11.60 -5.15
CA ASP A 163 13.24 10.36 -4.54
C ASP A 163 14.40 9.70 -3.77
N TYR A 164 15.64 9.81 -4.27
CA TYR A 164 16.82 9.32 -3.53
C TYR A 164 16.99 10.04 -2.19
N GLN A 165 16.85 11.37 -2.14
CA GLN A 165 16.96 12.10 -0.88
C GLN A 165 15.85 11.71 0.11
N GLY A 166 14.60 11.64 -0.37
CA GLY A 166 13.46 11.27 0.45
C GLY A 166 13.53 9.84 0.97
N THR A 167 13.94 8.89 0.12
CA THR A 167 14.14 7.48 0.50
C THR A 167 15.18 7.34 1.60
N SER A 168 16.27 8.13 1.54
CA SER A 168 17.28 8.12 2.61
C SER A 168 16.69 8.46 3.97
N ILE A 169 15.75 9.40 4.02
CA ILE A 169 15.05 9.77 5.26
C ILE A 169 14.15 8.62 5.72
N SER A 170 13.34 8.06 4.81
CA SER A 170 12.42 6.96 5.12
C SER A 170 13.16 5.73 5.66
N VAL A 171 14.27 5.33 5.02
CA VAL A 171 15.09 4.19 5.46
C VAL A 171 15.71 4.44 6.84
N LYS A 172 16.21 5.64 7.11
CA LYS A 172 16.77 5.99 8.43
C LYS A 172 15.71 5.93 9.52
N LEU A 173 14.52 6.46 9.25
CA LEU A 173 13.42 6.43 10.21
C LEU A 173 12.94 5.00 10.46
N ALA A 174 12.78 4.19 9.42
CA ALA A 174 12.40 2.79 9.55
C ALA A 174 13.40 2.00 10.41
N ARG A 175 14.71 2.25 10.25
CA ARG A 175 15.73 1.65 11.11
C ARG A 175 15.64 2.11 12.56
N ASN A 176 15.39 3.39 12.80
CA ASN A 176 15.20 3.92 14.16
C ASN A 176 13.96 3.34 14.85
N LEU A 177 12.97 2.91 14.07
CA LEU A 177 11.75 2.22 14.53
C LEU A 177 11.94 0.71 14.60
N GLU A 178 13.17 0.21 14.37
CA GLU A 178 13.55 -1.21 14.46
C GLU A 178 12.74 -2.11 13.49
N VAL A 179 12.32 -1.56 12.32
CA VAL A 179 11.67 -2.36 11.28
C VAL A 179 12.66 -3.41 10.76
N GLU A 180 12.33 -4.69 10.93
CA GLU A 180 13.26 -5.79 10.65
C GLU A 180 13.58 -5.93 9.16
N ASN A 181 12.55 -5.83 8.31
CA ASN A 181 12.67 -6.07 6.87
C ASN A 181 12.37 -4.79 6.10
N ILE A 182 13.40 -4.10 5.63
CA ILE A 182 13.30 -2.93 4.78
C ILE A 182 13.71 -3.33 3.36
N LEU A 183 12.75 -3.30 2.43
CA LEU A 183 12.88 -3.73 1.04
C LEU A 183 12.66 -2.54 0.12
N LEU A 184 13.46 -2.42 -0.93
CA LEU A 184 13.37 -1.32 -1.88
C LEU A 184 12.81 -1.81 -3.22
N ILE A 185 11.94 -1.00 -3.83
CA ILE A 185 11.42 -1.22 -5.17
C ILE A 185 11.72 0.03 -5.99
N VAL A 186 12.61 -0.09 -6.96
CA VAL A 186 12.86 1.01 -7.91
C VAL A 186 11.84 0.88 -9.03
N ASN A 187 10.92 1.84 -9.10
CA ASN A 187 9.85 1.84 -10.08
C ASN A 187 10.04 2.95 -11.11
N LYS A 188 9.42 2.77 -12.30
CA LYS A 188 9.51 3.70 -13.43
C LYS A 188 10.96 3.94 -13.87
N SER A 189 11.80 2.90 -13.82
CA SER A 189 13.17 2.99 -14.29
C SER A 189 13.19 3.28 -15.80
N PRO A 190 13.90 4.31 -16.27
CA PRO A 190 14.05 4.56 -17.69
C PRO A 190 14.68 3.36 -18.40
N GLN A 191 14.16 2.99 -19.57
CA GLN A 191 14.67 1.84 -20.35
C GLN A 191 16.14 1.98 -20.77
N LEU A 192 16.70 3.19 -20.74
CA LEU A 192 18.12 3.46 -21.02
C LEU A 192 19.04 3.06 -19.85
N PHE A 193 18.49 2.82 -18.67
CA PHE A 193 19.29 2.43 -17.52
C PHE A 193 19.47 0.91 -17.50
N ASN A 194 20.65 0.48 -17.08
CA ASN A 194 20.89 -0.94 -16.82
C ASN A 194 20.38 -1.26 -15.41
N ASP A 195 19.43 -2.20 -15.32
CA ASP A 195 18.74 -2.54 -14.08
C ASP A 195 19.69 -3.02 -12.97
N GLU A 196 20.71 -3.83 -13.32
CA GLU A 196 21.72 -4.30 -12.36
C GLU A 196 22.54 -3.14 -11.79
N THR A 197 22.88 -2.16 -12.64
CA THR A 197 23.60 -0.96 -12.20
C THR A 197 22.73 -0.09 -11.28
N VAL A 198 21.44 0.06 -11.60
CA VAL A 198 20.49 0.79 -10.76
C VAL A 198 20.34 0.08 -9.42
N LYS A 199 20.11 -1.23 -9.45
CA LYS A 199 19.99 -2.08 -8.27
C LYS A 199 21.20 -1.91 -7.34
N SER A 200 22.41 -2.18 -7.84
CA SER A 200 23.63 -2.12 -7.05
C SER A 200 23.87 -0.76 -6.40
N ARG A 201 23.63 0.33 -7.16
CA ARG A 201 23.79 1.70 -6.64
C ARG A 201 22.80 2.03 -5.53
N VAL A 202 21.55 1.58 -5.66
CA VAL A 202 20.51 1.83 -4.67
C VAL A 202 20.78 0.99 -3.42
N GLU A 203 21.16 -0.27 -3.56
CA GLU A 203 21.55 -1.14 -2.45
C GLU A 203 22.74 -0.57 -1.67
N GLU A 204 23.79 -0.12 -2.37
CA GLU A 204 24.96 0.50 -1.75
C GLU A 204 24.58 1.80 -1.01
N ALA A 205 23.76 2.67 -1.64
CA ALA A 205 23.37 3.96 -1.08
C ALA A 205 22.57 3.84 0.22
N TYR A 206 21.75 2.80 0.36
CA TYR A 206 20.85 2.65 1.51
C TYR A 206 21.20 1.47 2.41
N ASN A 207 22.14 0.61 2.01
CA ASN A 207 22.43 -0.66 2.65
C ASN A 207 21.15 -1.46 2.94
N ALA A 208 20.26 -1.55 1.94
CA ALA A 208 18.99 -2.24 1.99
C ALA A 208 18.76 -2.97 0.67
N GLU A 209 18.08 -4.11 0.71
CA GLU A 209 17.86 -4.97 -0.46
C GLU A 209 16.91 -4.32 -1.46
N VAL A 210 17.28 -4.30 -2.75
CA VAL A 210 16.39 -3.95 -3.86
C VAL A 210 15.80 -5.25 -4.43
N ILE A 211 14.52 -5.48 -4.15
CA ILE A 211 13.82 -6.69 -4.58
C ILE A 211 13.33 -6.62 -6.03
N ALA A 212 13.15 -5.41 -6.58
CA ALA A 212 12.75 -5.24 -7.97
C ALA A 212 13.21 -3.90 -8.54
N VAL A 213 13.57 -3.90 -9.82
CA VAL A 213 13.67 -2.72 -10.67
C VAL A 213 12.61 -2.86 -11.76
N VAL A 214 11.61 -1.99 -11.72
CA VAL A 214 10.45 -2.05 -12.63
C VAL A 214 10.60 -0.96 -13.68
N PRO A 215 10.64 -1.30 -14.98
CA PRO A 215 10.81 -0.32 -16.03
C PRO A 215 9.60 0.60 -16.17
N HIS A 216 9.83 1.78 -16.73
CA HIS A 216 8.74 2.67 -17.14
C HIS A 216 7.95 2.03 -18.29
N SER A 217 6.60 2.06 -18.20
CA SER A 217 5.69 1.55 -19.20
C SER A 217 4.67 2.61 -19.61
N ASP A 218 4.76 3.05 -20.87
CA ASP A 218 3.77 3.98 -21.46
C ASP A 218 2.40 3.32 -21.60
N GLU A 219 2.35 1.99 -21.82
CA GLU A 219 1.10 1.22 -21.90
C GLU A 219 0.32 1.26 -20.58
N MET A 220 1.02 1.08 -19.43
CA MET A 220 0.39 1.19 -18.12
C MET A 220 -0.14 2.61 -17.87
N MET A 221 0.58 3.63 -18.32
CA MET A 221 0.12 5.02 -18.20
C MET A 221 -1.11 5.28 -19.06
N ALA A 222 -1.13 4.79 -20.28
CA ALA A 222 -2.28 4.92 -21.20
C ALA A 222 -3.53 4.24 -20.64
N GLN A 223 -3.40 3.02 -20.10
CA GLN A 223 -4.50 2.29 -19.46
C GLN A 223 -5.06 3.02 -18.23
N SER A 224 -4.19 3.64 -17.41
CA SER A 224 -4.61 4.41 -16.24
C SER A 224 -5.37 5.69 -16.62
N SER A 225 -5.13 6.22 -17.82
CA SER A 225 -5.76 7.45 -18.32
C SER A 225 -7.04 7.20 -19.12
N ALA A 226 -7.32 5.96 -19.51
CA ALA A 226 -8.45 5.60 -20.35
C ALA A 226 -9.73 5.23 -19.55
N LYS A 227 -9.70 5.31 -18.24
CA LYS A 227 -10.83 5.12 -17.32
C LYS A 227 -11.18 6.45 -16.66
#